data_065cfba05c54f5427f9d5ea1f23191db
#
_entry.id   065cfba05c54f5427f9d5ea1f23191db
#
_cell.length_a   1.000
_cell.length_b   1.000
_cell.length_c   1.000
_cell.angle_alpha   90.00
_cell.angle_beta   90.00
_cell.angle_gamma   90.00
#
_symmetry.space_group_name_H-M   'P 1'
#
loop_
_entity.id
_entity.type
_entity.pdbx_description
1 polymer ?
#
loop_
_entity_poly.entity_id
_entity_poly.type
_entity_poly.pdbx_seq_one_letter_code
_entity_poly.pdbx_strand_id
1 'polypeptide(L)'
;MVINGTWHFHYMQYRVMDATGKYVLCDCTGYRLDGTDTEPGMYVGIIINRSLADTTDSVTGLGDIHALVNAIGEMRRVARKAGLIAIKIDDIAQVNARFGFDAGDRVLAECAACLVECSRGKGRMFRSTGPMFVALFDDFDPEETDAIAEEIERFLGSPVLFGPFEYQPPIRVATLHLDAVDRQPVSILNELKALLGKAVQVPGTKLD
;
A
#
# COMPACT_ATOMS: atom_id res chain seq x y z
N MET A 1 -0.34 34.22 -25.58
CA MET A 1 -1.48 34.79 -24.87
C MET A 1 -1.15 34.66 -23.39
N VAL A 2 -0.87 35.78 -22.70
CA VAL A 2 -0.58 35.76 -21.25
C VAL A 2 -1.92 35.84 -20.54
N ILE A 3 -2.32 34.80 -19.87
CA ILE A 3 -3.54 34.75 -19.05
C ILE A 3 -3.21 35.47 -17.74
N ASN A 4 -3.67 36.69 -17.59
CA ASN A 4 -3.56 37.47 -16.35
C ASN A 4 -4.72 37.11 -15.43
N GLY A 5 -4.53 36.14 -14.56
CA GLY A 5 -5.52 35.73 -13.56
C GLY A 5 -4.87 35.04 -12.37
N THR A 6 -5.59 34.97 -11.25
CA THR A 6 -5.11 34.26 -10.05
C THR A 6 -5.52 32.82 -10.11
N TRP A 7 -4.54 31.90 -10.00
CA TRP A 7 -4.78 30.46 -9.92
C TRP A 7 -5.03 30.06 -8.48
N HIS A 8 -6.14 29.37 -8.23
CA HIS A 8 -6.48 28.79 -6.94
C HIS A 8 -6.42 27.29 -7.02
N PHE A 9 -5.58 26.69 -6.17
CA PHE A 9 -5.55 25.25 -6.00
C PHE A 9 -6.81 24.77 -5.29
N HIS A 10 -7.34 23.65 -5.76
CA HIS A 10 -8.55 23.05 -5.24
C HIS A 10 -8.36 21.54 -5.06
N TYR A 11 -8.73 21.04 -3.90
CA TYR A 11 -8.90 19.63 -3.62
C TYR A 11 -10.22 19.41 -2.90
N MET A 12 -11.02 18.50 -3.41
CA MET A 12 -12.31 18.15 -2.81
C MET A 12 -12.59 16.66 -3.02
N GLN A 13 -13.18 16.04 -2.01
CA GLN A 13 -13.73 14.70 -2.09
C GLN A 13 -15.24 14.77 -2.02
N TYR A 14 -15.94 14.12 -2.96
CA TYR A 14 -17.38 14.13 -3.01
C TYR A 14 -17.93 12.82 -3.59
N ARG A 15 -19.22 12.58 -3.38
CA ARG A 15 -19.93 11.43 -3.96
C ARG A 15 -20.67 11.87 -5.21
N VAL A 16 -20.47 11.11 -6.30
CA VAL A 16 -21.17 11.29 -7.58
C VAL A 16 -22.03 10.07 -7.84
N MET A 17 -23.20 10.27 -8.38
CA MET A 17 -24.04 9.18 -8.85
C MET A 17 -23.51 8.72 -10.21
N ASP A 18 -23.18 7.45 -10.36
CA ASP A 18 -22.82 6.85 -11.64
C ASP A 18 -24.06 6.57 -12.52
N ALA A 19 -23.81 6.12 -13.75
CA ALA A 19 -24.87 5.84 -14.71
C ALA A 19 -25.83 4.70 -14.28
N THR A 20 -25.45 3.91 -13.25
CA THR A 20 -26.28 2.84 -12.69
C THR A 20 -27.13 3.29 -11.50
N GLY A 21 -26.99 4.57 -11.10
CA GLY A 21 -27.69 5.12 -9.93
C GLY A 21 -26.97 4.87 -8.61
N LYS A 22 -25.74 4.35 -8.62
CA LYS A 22 -24.93 4.10 -7.44
C LYS A 22 -24.05 5.31 -7.13
N TYR A 23 -23.97 5.69 -5.85
CA TYR A 23 -23.05 6.72 -5.40
C TYR A 23 -21.61 6.18 -5.34
N VAL A 24 -20.71 6.83 -6.06
CA VAL A 24 -19.29 6.54 -6.11
C VAL A 24 -18.50 7.70 -5.50
N LEU A 25 -17.43 7.38 -4.77
CA LEU A 25 -16.56 8.39 -4.17
C LEU A 25 -15.55 8.86 -5.22
N CYS A 26 -15.46 10.17 -5.41
CA CYS A 26 -14.51 10.79 -6.32
C CYS A 26 -13.61 11.79 -5.60
N ASP A 27 -12.32 11.77 -5.97
CA ASP A 27 -11.38 12.85 -5.65
C ASP A 27 -11.30 13.80 -6.83
N CYS A 28 -11.41 15.08 -6.56
CA CYS A 28 -11.21 16.14 -7.54
C CYS A 28 -10.03 17.00 -7.10
N THR A 29 -9.02 17.07 -7.96
CA THR A 29 -7.85 17.95 -7.75
C THR A 29 -7.70 18.83 -8.98
N GLY A 30 -7.50 20.12 -8.78
CA GLY A 30 -7.32 21.02 -9.92
C GLY A 30 -7.01 22.45 -9.54
N TYR A 31 -7.02 23.28 -10.55
CA TYR A 31 -6.80 24.72 -10.45
C TYR A 31 -7.96 25.47 -11.07
N ARG A 32 -8.41 26.49 -10.38
CA ARG A 32 -9.36 27.46 -10.90
C ARG A 32 -8.61 28.75 -11.23
N LEU A 33 -8.84 29.25 -12.44
CA LEU A 33 -8.44 30.58 -12.87
C LEU A 33 -9.68 31.46 -12.82
N ASP A 34 -9.61 32.52 -12.06
CA ASP A 34 -10.72 33.50 -12.01
C ASP A 34 -10.88 34.21 -13.35
N GLY A 35 -12.12 34.40 -13.76
CA GLY A 35 -12.45 35.16 -14.95
C GLY A 35 -12.22 36.67 -14.73
N THR A 36 -12.26 37.42 -15.82
CA THR A 36 -12.30 38.87 -15.86
C THR A 36 -13.71 39.34 -16.26
N ASP A 37 -13.96 40.62 -16.24
CA ASP A 37 -15.25 41.19 -16.69
C ASP A 37 -15.60 40.86 -18.15
N THR A 38 -14.60 40.46 -18.94
CA THR A 38 -14.74 40.15 -20.38
C THR A 38 -14.46 38.71 -20.75
N GLU A 39 -13.84 37.88 -19.83
CA GLU A 39 -13.49 36.51 -20.07
C GLU A 39 -13.98 35.61 -18.92
N PRO A 40 -14.66 34.50 -19.21
CA PRO A 40 -15.10 33.57 -18.16
C PRO A 40 -13.90 32.92 -17.48
N GLY A 41 -14.04 32.62 -16.19
CA GLY A 41 -13.09 31.82 -15.46
C GLY A 41 -13.00 30.40 -16.02
N MET A 42 -11.86 29.73 -15.78
CA MET A 42 -11.61 28.39 -16.25
C MET A 42 -11.25 27.48 -15.07
N TYR A 43 -11.72 26.26 -15.11
CA TYR A 43 -11.32 25.19 -14.18
C TYR A 43 -10.63 24.07 -14.96
N VAL A 44 -9.46 23.66 -14.49
CA VAL A 44 -8.71 22.52 -15.03
C VAL A 44 -8.39 21.57 -13.88
N GLY A 45 -8.87 20.35 -13.99
CA GLY A 45 -8.65 19.38 -12.91
C GLY A 45 -8.79 17.95 -13.37
N ILE A 46 -8.43 17.05 -12.46
CA ILE A 46 -8.55 15.60 -12.61
C ILE A 46 -9.56 15.11 -11.59
N ILE A 47 -10.53 14.33 -12.05
CA ILE A 47 -11.49 13.60 -11.22
C ILE A 47 -11.13 12.13 -11.27
N ILE A 48 -10.83 11.57 -10.11
CA ILE A 48 -10.52 10.14 -9.96
C ILE A 48 -11.71 9.46 -9.28
N ASN A 49 -12.36 8.55 -10.00
CA ASN A 49 -13.39 7.70 -9.41
C ASN A 49 -12.73 6.60 -8.57
N ARG A 50 -12.82 6.73 -7.25
CA ARG A 50 -12.24 5.78 -6.28
C ARG A 50 -12.93 4.41 -6.29
N SER A 51 -14.15 4.33 -6.79
CA SER A 51 -14.89 3.06 -6.87
C SER A 51 -14.54 2.23 -8.11
N LEU A 52 -13.95 2.87 -9.12
CA LEU A 52 -13.44 2.24 -10.35
C LEU A 52 -11.91 2.17 -10.37
N ALA A 53 -11.23 2.77 -9.37
CA ALA A 53 -9.80 2.63 -9.26
C ALA A 53 -9.48 1.14 -9.16
N ASP A 54 -8.66 0.66 -10.06
CA ASP A 54 -8.01 -0.62 -9.90
C ASP A 54 -7.25 -0.54 -8.58
N THR A 55 -7.70 -1.31 -7.59
CA THR A 55 -7.10 -1.34 -6.26
C THR A 55 -5.96 -2.35 -6.20
N THR A 56 -5.37 -2.64 -7.35
CA THR A 56 -4.25 -3.55 -7.55
C THR A 56 -2.97 -2.75 -7.78
N ASP A 57 -1.92 -3.09 -7.08
CA ASP A 57 -0.59 -2.53 -7.32
C ASP A 57 0.01 -3.12 -8.61
N SER A 58 0.35 -2.26 -9.55
CA SER A 58 0.79 -2.66 -10.90
C SER A 58 2.13 -3.39 -10.95
N VAL A 59 2.97 -3.26 -9.91
CA VAL A 59 4.28 -3.92 -9.84
C VAL A 59 4.14 -5.33 -9.27
N THR A 60 3.33 -5.48 -8.23
CA THR A 60 3.27 -6.73 -7.45
C THR A 60 2.02 -7.56 -7.72
N GLY A 61 1.00 -6.98 -8.33
CA GLY A 61 -0.30 -7.63 -8.52
C GLY A 61 -1.13 -7.80 -7.25
N LEU A 62 -0.62 -7.36 -6.10
CA LEU A 62 -1.33 -7.39 -4.83
C LEU A 62 -2.35 -6.25 -4.73
N GLY A 63 -3.25 -6.32 -3.74
CA GLY A 63 -4.07 -5.16 -3.42
C GLY A 63 -3.21 -3.94 -3.04
N ASP A 64 -3.63 -2.75 -3.44
CA ASP A 64 -2.97 -1.50 -3.07
C ASP A 64 -3.38 -1.00 -1.67
N ILE A 65 -2.91 0.17 -1.28
CA ILE A 65 -3.26 0.83 -0.01
C ILE A 65 -4.78 1.06 0.12
N HIS A 66 -5.48 1.32 -0.99
CA HIS A 66 -6.93 1.54 -0.96
C HIS A 66 -7.68 0.23 -0.74
N ALA A 67 -7.23 -0.85 -1.37
CA ALA A 67 -7.74 -2.20 -1.10
C ALA A 67 -7.56 -2.58 0.37
N LEU A 68 -6.39 -2.30 0.96
CA LEU A 68 -6.11 -2.56 2.37
C LEU A 68 -7.04 -1.76 3.30
N VAL A 69 -7.18 -0.45 3.07
CA VAL A 69 -8.07 0.41 3.85
C VAL A 69 -9.52 -0.07 3.78
N ASN A 70 -9.98 -0.47 2.59
CA ASN A 70 -11.32 -1.03 2.40
C ASN A 70 -11.49 -2.35 3.16
N ALA A 71 -10.51 -3.25 3.06
CA ALA A 71 -10.52 -4.55 3.74
C ALA A 71 -10.61 -4.40 5.27
N ILE A 72 -9.79 -3.52 5.86
CA ILE A 72 -9.86 -3.22 7.30
C ILE A 72 -11.22 -2.58 7.66
N GLY A 73 -11.74 -1.69 6.80
CA GLY A 73 -13.04 -1.08 6.98
C GLY A 73 -14.20 -2.08 6.94
N GLU A 74 -14.10 -3.13 6.14
CA GLU A 74 -15.06 -4.24 6.10
C GLU A 74 -15.02 -5.06 7.39
N MET A 75 -13.84 -5.43 7.87
CA MET A 75 -13.68 -6.15 9.13
C MET A 75 -14.22 -5.34 10.31
N ARG A 76 -13.98 -4.03 10.30
CA ARG A 76 -14.49 -3.13 11.33
C ARG A 76 -16.01 -3.13 11.42
N ARG A 77 -16.73 -3.23 10.31
CA ARG A 77 -18.20 -3.26 10.31
C ARG A 77 -18.79 -4.48 11.02
N VAL A 78 -18.03 -5.56 11.10
CA VAL A 78 -18.46 -6.83 11.71
C VAL A 78 -17.69 -7.14 13.00
N ALA A 79 -16.84 -6.22 13.47
CA ALA A 79 -16.04 -6.31 14.69
C ALA A 79 -15.30 -7.65 14.84
N ARG A 80 -14.71 -8.14 13.73
CA ARG A 80 -13.97 -9.42 13.72
C ARG A 80 -12.59 -9.27 14.33
N LYS A 81 -12.06 -10.38 14.84
CA LYS A 81 -10.63 -10.52 15.12
C LYS A 81 -9.82 -10.35 13.84
N ALA A 82 -8.60 -9.85 13.96
CA ALA A 82 -7.67 -9.79 12.86
C ALA A 82 -6.23 -10.01 13.32
N GLY A 83 -5.48 -10.79 12.53
CA GLY A 83 -4.03 -10.79 12.54
C GLY A 83 -3.50 -9.95 11.38
N LEU A 84 -2.56 -9.06 11.65
CA LEU A 84 -1.87 -8.28 10.61
C LEU A 84 -0.37 -8.50 10.73
N ILE A 85 0.28 -8.72 9.58
CA ILE A 85 1.72 -8.79 9.48
C ILE A 85 2.16 -7.66 8.55
N ALA A 86 2.97 -6.75 9.05
CA ALA A 86 3.59 -5.72 8.24
C ALA A 86 5.03 -6.11 7.93
N ILE A 87 5.41 -5.98 6.66
CA ILE A 87 6.73 -6.29 6.16
C ILE A 87 7.28 -5.06 5.44
N LYS A 88 8.50 -4.69 5.72
CA LYS A 88 9.21 -3.63 5.00
C LYS A 88 10.49 -4.19 4.40
N ILE A 89 10.66 -3.97 3.11
CA ILE A 89 11.91 -4.24 2.42
C ILE A 89 12.77 -2.98 2.54
N ASP A 90 13.90 -3.09 3.22
CA ASP A 90 14.84 -1.97 3.32
C ASP A 90 15.73 -1.92 2.05
N ASP A 91 16.42 -0.80 1.84
CA ASP A 91 17.43 -0.59 0.81
C ASP A 91 16.99 -0.66 -0.67
N ILE A 92 15.69 -0.71 -0.96
CA ILE A 92 15.17 -0.64 -2.34
C ILE A 92 15.69 0.61 -3.09
N ALA A 93 15.87 1.73 -2.38
CA ALA A 93 16.43 2.93 -2.98
C ALA A 93 17.87 2.72 -3.45
N GLN A 94 18.68 1.93 -2.75
CA GLN A 94 20.04 1.57 -3.14
C GLN A 94 20.04 0.63 -4.34
N VAL A 95 19.14 -0.36 -4.37
CA VAL A 95 18.92 -1.23 -5.54
C VAL A 95 18.59 -0.39 -6.77
N ASN A 96 17.64 0.54 -6.65
CA ASN A 96 17.25 1.43 -7.73
C ASN A 96 18.41 2.31 -8.22
N ALA A 97 19.17 2.87 -7.29
CA ALA A 97 20.31 3.74 -7.63
C ALA A 97 21.42 2.97 -8.36
N ARG A 98 21.63 1.70 -8.04
CA ARG A 98 22.72 0.89 -8.60
C ARG A 98 22.32 0.15 -9.88
N PHE A 99 21.10 -0.40 -9.92
CA PHE A 99 20.65 -1.32 -10.96
C PHE A 99 19.45 -0.81 -11.77
N GLY A 100 18.94 0.37 -11.45
CA GLY A 100 17.77 0.96 -12.11
C GLY A 100 16.43 0.58 -11.45
N PHE A 101 15.37 1.31 -11.81
CA PHE A 101 14.04 1.13 -11.21
C PHE A 101 13.43 -0.26 -11.51
N ASP A 102 13.64 -0.80 -12.71
CA ASP A 102 13.18 -2.14 -13.09
C ASP A 102 13.73 -3.21 -12.14
N ALA A 103 14.90 -2.95 -11.60
CA ALA A 103 15.55 -3.80 -10.64
C ALA A 103 14.82 -3.85 -9.30
N GLY A 104 14.51 -2.69 -8.74
CA GLY A 104 13.75 -2.60 -7.50
C GLY A 104 12.32 -3.13 -7.65
N ASP A 105 11.68 -2.87 -8.79
CA ASP A 105 10.35 -3.41 -9.09
C ASP A 105 10.35 -4.93 -9.14
N ARG A 106 11.39 -5.53 -9.71
CA ARG A 106 11.57 -6.99 -9.72
C ARG A 106 11.75 -7.56 -8.32
N VAL A 107 12.60 -6.95 -7.48
CA VAL A 107 12.74 -7.36 -6.08
C VAL A 107 11.39 -7.31 -5.35
N LEU A 108 10.64 -6.24 -5.54
CA LEU A 108 9.31 -6.09 -4.91
C LEU A 108 8.31 -7.14 -5.41
N ALA A 109 8.32 -7.47 -6.71
CA ALA A 109 7.45 -8.49 -7.28
C ALA A 109 7.79 -9.89 -6.76
N GLU A 110 9.08 -10.24 -6.67
CA GLU A 110 9.53 -11.53 -6.10
C GLU A 110 9.18 -11.64 -4.61
N CYS A 111 9.38 -10.57 -3.82
CA CYS A 111 8.96 -10.53 -2.43
C CYS A 111 7.43 -10.74 -2.30
N ALA A 112 6.64 -10.12 -3.17
CA ALA A 112 5.20 -10.30 -3.19
C ALA A 112 4.79 -11.75 -3.49
N ALA A 113 5.45 -12.40 -4.44
CA ALA A 113 5.23 -13.81 -4.77
C ALA A 113 5.55 -14.71 -3.57
N CYS A 114 6.69 -14.48 -2.89
CA CYS A 114 7.04 -15.19 -1.66
C CYS A 114 6.00 -15.02 -0.54
N LEU A 115 5.48 -13.80 -0.35
CA LEU A 115 4.44 -13.54 0.66
C LEU A 115 3.15 -14.33 0.39
N VAL A 116 2.73 -14.39 -0.88
CA VAL A 116 1.57 -15.17 -1.29
C VAL A 116 1.80 -16.66 -1.04
N GLU A 117 2.98 -17.18 -1.33
CA GLU A 117 3.35 -18.56 -1.13
C GLU A 117 3.39 -18.93 0.37
N CYS A 118 4.08 -18.12 1.21
CA CYS A 118 4.15 -18.33 2.66
C CYS A 118 2.77 -18.32 3.32
N SER A 119 1.86 -17.50 2.83
CA SER A 119 0.49 -17.44 3.35
C SER A 119 -0.34 -18.69 3.04
N ARG A 120 0.11 -19.53 2.10
CA ARG A 120 -0.60 -20.75 1.66
C ARG A 120 -2.05 -20.51 1.25
N GLY A 121 -2.31 -19.34 0.66
CA GLY A 121 -3.65 -18.91 0.27
C GLY A 121 -4.54 -18.46 1.43
N LYS A 122 -3.99 -18.33 2.64
CA LYS A 122 -4.67 -17.75 3.78
C LYS A 122 -4.40 -16.25 3.82
N GLY A 123 -5.41 -15.48 4.21
CA GLY A 123 -5.30 -14.02 4.31
C GLY A 123 -5.28 -13.30 2.97
N ARG A 124 -5.20 -12.00 3.05
CA ARG A 124 -5.18 -11.06 1.91
C ARG A 124 -3.89 -10.25 1.96
N MET A 125 -3.20 -10.16 0.82
CA MET A 125 -1.90 -9.50 0.72
C MET A 125 -2.05 -8.15 0.02
N PHE A 126 -1.35 -7.15 0.55
CA PHE A 126 -1.41 -5.78 0.05
C PHE A 126 -0.01 -5.17 -0.01
N ARG A 127 0.22 -4.33 -1.01
CA ARG A 127 1.32 -3.38 -1.01
C ARG A 127 0.80 -2.04 -0.50
N SER A 128 1.27 -1.60 0.67
CA SER A 128 0.75 -0.40 1.32
C SER A 128 1.35 0.88 0.72
N THR A 129 2.62 1.17 1.00
CA THR A 129 3.31 2.36 0.47
C THR A 129 4.79 2.04 0.24
N GLY A 130 5.32 2.38 -0.94
CA GLY A 130 6.71 2.14 -1.27
C GLY A 130 7.08 0.66 -1.12
N PRO A 131 8.07 0.30 -0.29
CA PRO A 131 8.52 -1.07 -0.09
C PRO A 131 7.82 -1.78 1.11
N MET A 132 6.65 -1.30 1.52
CA MET A 132 5.91 -1.87 2.65
C MET A 132 4.74 -2.73 2.17
N PHE A 133 4.68 -3.95 2.69
CA PHE A 133 3.60 -4.92 2.49
C PHE A 133 2.80 -5.12 3.77
N VAL A 134 1.55 -5.52 3.63
CA VAL A 134 0.70 -5.92 4.76
C VAL A 134 -0.07 -7.18 4.38
N ALA A 135 0.04 -8.20 5.21
CA ALA A 135 -0.83 -9.38 5.18
C ALA A 135 -1.94 -9.19 6.23
N LEU A 136 -3.17 -9.44 5.85
CA LEU A 136 -4.36 -9.32 6.69
C LEU A 136 -5.08 -10.66 6.75
N PHE A 137 -5.24 -11.19 7.95
CA PHE A 137 -5.87 -12.46 8.25
C PHE A 137 -7.15 -12.24 9.05
N ASP A 138 -8.24 -12.80 8.53
CA ASP A 138 -9.54 -12.75 9.16
C ASP A 138 -9.66 -13.91 10.16
N ASP A 139 -10.02 -13.61 11.41
CA ASP A 139 -10.36 -14.60 12.45
C ASP A 139 -9.20 -15.55 12.84
N PHE A 140 -7.97 -15.06 12.72
CA PHE A 140 -6.76 -15.78 13.09
C PHE A 140 -6.38 -15.57 14.55
N ASP A 141 -5.84 -16.61 15.17
CA ASP A 141 -5.24 -16.51 16.49
C ASP A 141 -3.81 -15.92 16.42
N PRO A 142 -3.34 -15.27 17.51
CA PRO A 142 -2.00 -14.70 17.57
C PRO A 142 -0.89 -15.70 17.21
N GLU A 143 -0.97 -16.92 17.73
CA GLU A 143 0.02 -17.98 17.50
C GLU A 143 0.13 -18.35 16.00
N GLU A 144 -1.01 -18.43 15.29
CA GLU A 144 -1.03 -18.71 13.85
C GLU A 144 -0.43 -17.55 13.05
N THR A 145 -0.74 -16.30 13.44
CA THR A 145 -0.22 -15.10 12.80
C THR A 145 1.29 -14.99 12.98
N ASP A 146 1.79 -15.24 14.19
CA ASP A 146 3.21 -15.20 14.52
C ASP A 146 3.99 -16.30 13.80
N ALA A 147 3.43 -17.51 13.71
CA ALA A 147 4.04 -18.60 12.95
C ALA A 147 4.19 -18.26 11.44
N ILE A 148 3.20 -17.58 10.86
CA ILE A 148 3.30 -17.11 9.48
C ILE A 148 4.34 -15.99 9.36
N ALA A 149 4.44 -15.07 10.33
CA ALA A 149 5.45 -14.03 10.34
C ALA A 149 6.87 -14.61 10.38
N GLU A 150 7.13 -15.63 11.20
CA GLU A 150 8.41 -16.36 11.26
C GLU A 150 8.71 -17.06 9.92
N GLU A 151 7.70 -17.65 9.28
CA GLU A 151 7.87 -18.27 7.96
C GLU A 151 8.24 -17.23 6.90
N ILE A 152 7.58 -16.06 6.91
CA ILE A 152 7.90 -14.93 6.03
C ILE A 152 9.33 -14.44 6.26
N GLU A 153 9.75 -14.24 7.51
CA GLU A 153 11.13 -13.83 7.83
C GLU A 153 12.16 -14.83 7.28
N ARG A 154 11.89 -16.11 7.44
CA ARG A 154 12.79 -17.17 6.94
C ARG A 154 12.86 -17.19 5.42
N PHE A 155 11.73 -17.05 4.71
CA PHE A 155 11.69 -17.08 3.25
C PHE A 155 12.28 -15.84 2.63
N LEU A 156 11.89 -14.65 3.09
CA LEU A 156 12.44 -13.37 2.60
C LEU A 156 13.87 -13.14 3.07
N GLY A 157 14.29 -13.80 4.16
CA GLY A 157 15.67 -13.89 4.60
C GLY A 157 16.54 -14.80 3.72
N SER A 158 15.99 -15.38 2.65
CA SER A 158 16.71 -16.18 1.67
C SER A 158 17.05 -15.31 0.44
N PRO A 159 18.18 -15.59 -0.25
CA PRO A 159 18.54 -14.84 -1.44
C PRO A 159 17.52 -14.99 -2.57
N VAL A 160 17.20 -13.87 -3.19
CA VAL A 160 16.38 -13.80 -4.40
C VAL A 160 17.31 -13.68 -5.60
N LEU A 161 17.06 -14.48 -6.64
CA LEU A 161 17.81 -14.38 -7.89
C LEU A 161 17.38 -13.14 -8.68
N PHE A 162 18.36 -12.26 -8.88
CA PHE A 162 18.15 -11.01 -9.58
C PHE A 162 19.02 -10.94 -10.84
N GLY A 163 18.49 -11.41 -11.97
CA GLY A 163 19.29 -11.62 -13.17
C GLY A 163 20.45 -12.59 -12.88
N PRO A 164 21.72 -12.19 -13.10
CA PRO A 164 22.88 -12.98 -12.72
C PRO A 164 23.30 -12.80 -11.25
N PHE A 165 22.62 -11.95 -10.50
CA PHE A 165 22.96 -11.61 -9.13
C PHE A 165 22.03 -12.29 -8.14
N GLU A 166 22.59 -12.73 -7.05
CA GLU A 166 21.91 -13.22 -5.89
C GLU A 166 21.81 -12.08 -4.87
N TYR A 167 20.60 -11.67 -4.52
CA TYR A 167 20.36 -10.57 -3.59
C TYR A 167 19.37 -10.96 -2.51
N GLN A 168 19.77 -10.78 -1.29
CA GLN A 168 18.91 -10.94 -0.12
C GLN A 168 18.56 -9.55 0.40
N PRO A 169 17.30 -9.11 0.27
CA PRO A 169 16.89 -7.80 0.79
C PRO A 169 16.93 -7.80 2.32
N PRO A 170 17.44 -6.74 2.97
CA PRO A 170 17.19 -6.58 4.40
C PRO A 170 15.72 -6.29 4.62
N ILE A 171 15.12 -6.96 5.60
CA ILE A 171 13.69 -6.84 5.91
C ILE A 171 13.43 -6.51 7.37
N ARG A 172 12.25 -5.96 7.63
CA ARG A 172 11.66 -5.86 8.96
C ARG A 172 10.26 -6.44 8.92
N VAL A 173 9.92 -7.19 9.95
CA VAL A 173 8.58 -7.78 10.11
C VAL A 173 8.01 -7.36 11.46
N ALA A 174 6.73 -7.07 11.49
CA ALA A 174 6.01 -6.76 12.72
C ALA A 174 4.60 -7.32 12.65
N THR A 175 4.13 -7.87 13.76
CA THR A 175 2.77 -8.40 13.90
C THR A 175 1.90 -7.47 14.72
N LEU A 176 0.61 -7.46 14.45
CA LEU A 176 -0.42 -6.77 15.22
C LEU A 176 -1.66 -7.66 15.33
N HIS A 177 -2.06 -7.95 16.55
CA HIS A 177 -3.24 -8.74 16.84
C HIS A 177 -4.36 -7.84 17.34
N LEU A 178 -5.55 -8.01 16.80
CA LEU A 178 -6.75 -7.27 17.16
C LEU A 178 -7.85 -8.26 17.54
N ASP A 179 -8.27 -8.26 18.81
CA ASP A 179 -9.41 -9.07 19.27
C ASP A 179 -10.71 -8.64 18.61
N ALA A 180 -10.81 -7.35 18.24
CA ALA A 180 -11.84 -6.79 17.39
C ALA A 180 -11.28 -5.60 16.61
N VAL A 181 -11.64 -5.51 15.33
CA VAL A 181 -11.31 -4.34 14.51
C VAL A 181 -12.33 -3.24 14.81
N ASP A 182 -12.09 -2.45 15.85
CA ASP A 182 -12.97 -1.36 16.33
C ASP A 182 -12.46 0.03 15.95
N ARG A 183 -11.19 0.13 15.57
CA ARG A 183 -10.50 1.40 15.26
C ARG A 183 -10.56 1.75 13.77
N GLN A 184 -10.31 3.02 13.47
CA GLN A 184 -10.20 3.49 12.09
C GLN A 184 -9.01 2.84 11.38
N PRO A 185 -9.11 2.51 10.09
CA PRO A 185 -8.01 1.90 9.31
C PRO A 185 -6.70 2.67 9.40
N VAL A 186 -6.76 4.01 9.33
CA VAL A 186 -5.57 4.88 9.44
C VAL A 186 -4.85 4.71 10.78
N SER A 187 -5.59 4.53 11.87
CA SER A 187 -5.02 4.32 13.20
C SER A 187 -4.26 2.99 13.28
N ILE A 188 -4.82 1.93 12.71
CA ILE A 188 -4.21 0.60 12.63
C ILE A 188 -2.93 0.66 11.78
N LEU A 189 -2.98 1.32 10.63
CA LEU A 189 -1.81 1.48 9.75
C LEU A 189 -0.68 2.30 10.39
N ASN A 190 -1.01 3.33 11.16
CA ASN A 190 -0.01 4.10 11.89
C ASN A 190 0.67 3.28 12.98
N GLU A 191 -0.09 2.43 13.69
CA GLU A 191 0.46 1.51 14.68
C GLU A 191 1.38 0.46 14.03
N LEU A 192 0.96 -0.15 12.93
CA LEU A 192 1.81 -1.08 12.15
C LEU A 192 3.13 -0.43 11.73
N LYS A 193 3.09 0.82 11.25
CA LYS A 193 4.31 1.58 10.90
C LYS A 193 5.20 1.84 12.12
N ALA A 194 4.60 2.13 13.27
CA ALA A 194 5.35 2.34 14.50
C ALA A 194 6.00 1.05 15.01
N LEU A 195 5.31 -0.09 14.88
CA LEU A 195 5.85 -1.42 15.20
C LEU A 195 7.02 -1.77 14.27
N LEU A 196 6.88 -1.58 12.96
CA LEU A 196 7.97 -1.77 12.00
C LEU A 196 9.20 -0.91 12.29
N GLY A 197 8.98 0.33 12.77
CA GLY A 197 10.08 1.22 13.15
C GLY A 197 10.91 0.69 14.35
N LYS A 198 10.31 -0.16 15.18
CA LYS A 198 10.95 -0.79 16.35
C LYS A 198 11.42 -2.21 16.09
N ALA A 199 10.96 -2.83 15.01
CA ALA A 199 11.31 -4.20 14.65
C ALA A 199 12.82 -4.33 14.35
N VAL A 200 13.38 -5.45 14.75
CA VAL A 200 14.77 -5.78 14.44
C VAL A 200 14.88 -6.05 12.92
N GLN A 201 15.91 -5.48 12.31
CA GLN A 201 16.18 -5.76 10.91
C GLN A 201 16.81 -7.14 10.74
N VAL A 202 16.21 -7.96 9.91
CA VAL A 202 16.88 -9.16 9.38
C VAL A 202 17.87 -8.70 8.33
N PRO A 203 19.18 -8.96 8.50
CA PRO A 203 20.20 -8.44 7.62
C PRO A 203 20.10 -9.07 6.23
N GLY A 204 20.39 -8.28 5.21
CA GLY A 204 20.46 -8.71 3.82
C GLY A 204 21.89 -8.70 3.28
N THR A 205 22.03 -8.96 1.98
CA THR A 205 23.29 -8.84 1.26
C THR A 205 23.72 -7.37 1.20
N LYS A 206 24.97 -7.08 1.56
CA LYS A 206 25.53 -5.74 1.36
C LYS A 206 25.71 -5.48 -0.13
N LEU A 207 25.21 -4.36 -0.58
CA LEU A 207 25.46 -3.84 -1.92
C LEU A 207 26.73 -2.98 -1.86
N ASP A 208 27.89 -3.58 -2.05
CA ASP A 208 29.20 -2.89 -2.14
C ASP A 208 29.43 -2.28 -3.53
#